data_461d2a102e7d00d64e3b9cd19fb110d9
#
_entry.id   461d2a102e7d00d64e3b9cd19fb110d9
#
_cell.length_a   1.000
_cell.length_b   1.000
_cell.length_c   1.000
_cell.angle_alpha   90.00
_cell.angle_beta   90.00
_cell.angle_gamma   90.00
#
_symmetry.space_group_name_H-M   'P 1'
#
loop_
_entity.id
_entity.type
_entity.pdbx_description
1 polymer ?
#
loop_
_entity_poly.entity_id
_entity_poly.type
_entity_poly.pdbx_seq_one_letter_code
_entity_poly.pdbx_strand_id
1 'polypeptide(L)'
;HIGCDPKADSTRLLCKKRLKTVLEELEEKEDPAREDLVYKSESGVWCVESGGPEAGNGCAGMGIITAMGELERLKVLEEDWDVIVYDVLGDVVCGGFSVPMRHGYVDRVYIVSSADFMSLYAANNILKGVVRYSQEKNLFGGFVFNHIHGGEECRIAEEFCARVKGKEAAV
;
A
#
# COMPACT_ATOMS: atom_id res chain seq x y z
N HIS A 1 0.92 -5.71 -9.06
CA HIS A 1 1.17 -5.63 -7.62
C HIS A 1 2.36 -4.70 -7.36
N ILE A 2 2.16 -3.66 -6.58
CA ILE A 2 3.17 -2.65 -6.25
C ILE A 2 3.43 -2.69 -4.75
N GLY A 3 4.60 -3.14 -4.34
CA GLY A 3 5.07 -3.14 -2.96
C GLY A 3 5.66 -1.78 -2.58
N CYS A 4 5.22 -1.21 -1.48
CA CYS A 4 5.60 0.14 -1.04
C CYS A 4 6.49 0.14 0.21
N ASP A 5 6.89 -1.03 0.71
CA ASP A 5 7.77 -1.16 1.88
C ASP A 5 9.26 -1.03 1.45
N PRO A 6 10.07 -0.25 2.18
CA PRO A 6 11.53 -0.19 1.96
C PRO A 6 12.23 -1.54 1.97
N LYS A 7 11.69 -2.55 2.68
CA LYS A 7 12.26 -3.89 2.74
C LYS A 7 12.14 -4.68 1.42
N ALA A 8 11.28 -4.25 0.50
CA ALA A 8 11.05 -4.89 -0.78
C ALA A 8 10.73 -6.40 -0.64
N ASP A 9 9.77 -6.73 0.22
CA ASP A 9 9.39 -8.10 0.52
C ASP A 9 7.94 -8.46 0.13
N SER A 10 7.15 -7.49 -0.29
CA SER A 10 5.76 -7.64 -0.69
C SER A 10 5.57 -8.60 -1.88
N THR A 11 6.47 -8.56 -2.86
CA THR A 11 6.42 -9.40 -4.05
C THR A 11 7.19 -10.72 -3.92
N ARG A 12 7.86 -10.93 -2.79
CA ARG A 12 8.80 -12.05 -2.59
C ARG A 12 8.17 -13.42 -2.76
N LEU A 13 6.94 -13.60 -2.30
CA LEU A 13 6.22 -14.88 -2.46
C LEU A 13 5.77 -15.09 -3.91
N LEU A 14 5.40 -14.03 -4.61
CA LEU A 14 4.97 -14.08 -6.02
C LEU A 14 6.16 -14.40 -6.95
N CYS A 15 7.30 -13.76 -6.71
CA CYS A 15 8.49 -13.86 -7.55
C CYS A 15 9.50 -14.91 -7.07
N LYS A 16 9.30 -15.51 -5.89
CA LYS A 16 10.20 -16.47 -5.25
C LYS A 16 11.64 -15.96 -5.04
N LYS A 17 11.84 -14.67 -5.15
CA LYS A 17 13.11 -13.96 -4.96
C LYS A 17 12.83 -12.53 -4.55
N ARG A 18 13.82 -11.85 -3.97
CA ARG A 18 13.77 -10.40 -3.81
C ARG A 18 13.94 -9.75 -5.18
N LEU A 19 13.05 -8.84 -5.53
CA LEU A 19 13.21 -7.99 -6.70
C LEU A 19 14.13 -6.83 -6.36
N LYS A 20 14.80 -6.29 -7.36
CA LYS A 20 15.45 -5.02 -7.29
C LYS A 20 14.39 -3.92 -7.27
N THR A 21 14.58 -2.92 -6.43
CA THR A 21 13.58 -1.86 -6.26
C THR A 21 13.76 -0.76 -7.30
N VAL A 22 12.73 0.06 -7.47
CA VAL A 22 12.79 1.24 -8.35
C VAL A 22 13.94 2.17 -7.91
N LEU A 23 14.10 2.38 -6.60
CA LEU A 23 15.19 3.23 -6.11
C LEU A 23 16.56 2.65 -6.43
N GLU A 24 16.78 1.36 -6.21
CA GLU A 24 18.03 0.67 -6.54
C GLU A 24 18.34 0.72 -8.06
N GLU A 25 17.32 0.63 -8.92
CA GLU A 25 17.53 0.78 -10.36
C GLU A 25 17.92 2.21 -10.74
N LEU A 26 17.32 3.23 -10.11
CA LEU A 26 17.64 4.64 -10.34
C LEU A 26 19.03 5.03 -9.85
N GLU A 27 19.59 4.33 -8.86
CA GLU A 27 20.99 4.51 -8.45
C GLU A 27 21.98 4.01 -9.50
N GLU A 28 21.61 3.00 -10.29
CA GLU A 28 22.47 2.39 -11.31
C GLU A 28 22.22 2.95 -12.72
N LYS A 29 20.99 3.40 -13.01
CA LYS A 29 20.56 3.88 -14.32
C LYS A 29 19.88 5.22 -14.20
N GLU A 30 20.32 6.19 -14.96
CA GLU A 30 19.71 7.53 -15.01
C GLU A 30 18.29 7.49 -15.61
N ASP A 31 18.05 6.59 -16.57
CA ASP A 31 16.78 6.44 -17.27
C ASP A 31 16.42 4.93 -17.41
N PRO A 32 15.90 4.30 -16.35
CA PRO A 32 15.52 2.89 -16.41
C PRO A 32 14.34 2.69 -17.36
N ALA A 33 14.39 1.60 -18.12
CA ALA A 33 13.29 1.16 -18.96
C ALA A 33 12.20 0.44 -18.14
N ARG A 34 11.02 0.25 -18.73
CA ARG A 34 9.90 -0.47 -18.10
C ARG A 34 10.32 -1.87 -17.61
N GLU A 35 11.10 -2.60 -18.41
CA GLU A 35 11.55 -3.96 -18.13
C GLU A 35 12.54 -4.05 -16.95
N ASP A 36 13.16 -2.93 -16.60
CA ASP A 36 14.03 -2.83 -15.42
C ASP A 36 13.21 -2.74 -14.13
N LEU A 37 12.00 -2.17 -14.20
CA LEU A 37 11.15 -1.88 -13.03
C LEU A 37 10.00 -2.84 -12.83
N VAL A 38 9.47 -3.44 -13.90
CA VAL A 38 8.24 -4.24 -13.90
C VAL A 38 8.54 -5.69 -14.24
N TYR A 39 8.38 -6.59 -13.27
CA TYR A 39 8.75 -7.99 -13.36
C TYR A 39 7.50 -8.86 -13.44
N LYS A 40 7.46 -9.82 -14.36
CA LYS A 40 6.38 -10.80 -14.45
C LYS A 40 6.73 -12.03 -13.61
N SER A 41 5.87 -12.36 -12.64
CA SER A 41 6.01 -13.59 -11.84
C SER A 41 5.61 -14.83 -12.64
N GLU A 42 5.97 -16.01 -12.15
CA GLU A 42 5.56 -17.30 -12.76
C GLU A 42 4.03 -17.48 -12.77
N SER A 43 3.32 -16.89 -11.81
CA SER A 43 1.86 -16.90 -11.72
C SER A 43 1.18 -15.92 -12.68
N GLY A 44 1.95 -15.14 -13.44
CA GLY A 44 1.43 -14.15 -14.38
C GLY A 44 1.16 -12.77 -13.77
N VAL A 45 1.37 -12.59 -12.46
CA VAL A 45 1.23 -11.28 -11.80
C VAL A 45 2.44 -10.41 -12.13
N TRP A 46 2.19 -9.18 -12.55
CA TRP A 46 3.25 -8.19 -12.72
C TRP A 46 3.57 -7.52 -11.38
N CYS A 47 4.83 -7.35 -11.08
CA CYS A 47 5.34 -6.98 -9.77
C CYS A 47 6.32 -5.82 -9.87
N VAL A 48 6.18 -4.86 -8.94
CA VAL A 48 7.10 -3.74 -8.73
C VAL A 48 7.38 -3.62 -7.24
N GLU A 49 8.61 -3.31 -6.87
CA GLU A 49 8.99 -2.91 -5.50
C GLU A 49 9.52 -1.48 -5.52
N SER A 50 8.90 -0.61 -4.74
CA SER A 50 9.30 0.79 -4.67
C SER A 50 10.68 0.97 -4.06
N GLY A 51 10.94 0.25 -2.98
CA GLY A 51 12.11 0.46 -2.15
C GLY A 51 11.96 1.66 -1.22
N GLY A 52 13.03 2.01 -0.56
CA GLY A 52 13.09 3.16 0.33
C GLY A 52 14.52 3.63 0.53
N PRO A 53 14.74 4.81 1.08
CA PRO A 53 16.06 5.30 1.38
C PRO A 53 16.75 4.41 2.42
N GLU A 54 18.08 4.43 2.43
CA GLU A 54 18.85 3.78 3.48
C GLU A 54 18.41 4.24 4.89
N ALA A 55 18.56 3.35 5.87
CA ALA A 55 18.21 3.65 7.25
C ALA A 55 18.92 4.93 7.74
N GLY A 56 18.14 5.92 8.18
CA GLY A 56 18.64 7.22 8.62
C GLY A 56 18.69 8.31 7.53
N ASN A 57 18.45 7.99 6.26
CA ASN A 57 18.61 8.92 5.13
C ASN A 57 17.28 9.43 4.54
N GLY A 58 16.17 9.39 5.28
CA GLY A 58 14.92 9.94 4.79
C GLY A 58 13.66 9.23 5.31
N CYS A 59 12.51 9.60 4.75
CA CYS A 59 11.22 9.02 5.07
C CYS A 59 10.92 7.86 4.11
N ALA A 60 10.39 6.74 4.62
CA ALA A 60 9.93 5.60 3.81
C ALA A 60 8.97 6.01 2.67
N GLY A 61 8.20 7.08 2.87
CA GLY A 61 7.31 7.65 1.85
C GLY A 61 8.01 8.19 0.61
N MET A 62 9.31 8.47 0.65
CA MET A 62 10.04 8.92 -0.54
C MET A 62 10.13 7.82 -1.60
N GLY A 63 10.29 6.56 -1.17
CA GLY A 63 10.35 5.43 -2.09
C GLY A 63 9.11 5.32 -2.97
N ILE A 64 7.91 5.34 -2.36
CA ILE A 64 6.66 5.25 -3.12
C ILE A 64 6.45 6.48 -4.00
N ILE A 65 6.81 7.69 -3.55
CA ILE A 65 6.68 8.91 -4.35
C ILE A 65 7.54 8.80 -5.63
N THR A 66 8.81 8.41 -5.47
CA THR A 66 9.74 8.23 -6.60
C THR A 66 9.27 7.13 -7.54
N ALA A 67 8.90 5.96 -6.99
CA ALA A 67 8.41 4.84 -7.78
C ALA A 67 7.16 5.19 -8.58
N MET A 68 6.18 5.87 -7.98
CA MET A 68 4.98 6.32 -8.69
C MET A 68 5.33 7.28 -9.83
N GLY A 69 6.24 8.23 -9.61
CA GLY A 69 6.70 9.14 -10.66
C GLY A 69 7.33 8.40 -11.85
N GLU A 70 8.15 7.37 -11.61
CA GLU A 70 8.74 6.55 -12.66
C GLU A 70 7.70 5.70 -13.40
N LEU A 71 6.76 5.08 -12.68
CA LEU A 71 5.68 4.33 -13.30
C LEU A 71 4.74 5.21 -14.14
N GLU A 72 4.51 6.46 -13.72
CA GLU A 72 3.78 7.46 -14.51
C GLU A 72 4.58 7.86 -15.76
N ARG A 73 5.87 8.19 -15.62
CA ARG A 73 6.77 8.53 -16.74
C ARG A 73 6.76 7.46 -17.83
N LEU A 74 6.80 6.20 -17.41
CA LEU A 74 6.80 5.03 -18.29
C LEU A 74 5.40 4.60 -18.72
N LYS A 75 4.34 5.30 -18.27
CA LYS A 75 2.92 4.99 -18.54
C LYS A 75 2.48 3.60 -18.10
N VAL A 76 3.17 3.00 -17.16
CA VAL A 76 2.83 1.66 -16.63
C VAL A 76 1.44 1.63 -16.01
N LEU A 77 1.03 2.71 -15.32
CA LEU A 77 -0.27 2.79 -14.67
C LEU A 77 -1.44 2.96 -15.66
N GLU A 78 -1.14 3.32 -16.91
CA GLU A 78 -2.13 3.50 -17.97
C GLU A 78 -2.30 2.24 -18.86
N GLU A 79 -1.51 1.17 -18.60
CA GLU A 79 -1.64 -0.10 -19.32
C GLU A 79 -2.98 -0.78 -18.97
N ASP A 80 -3.42 -1.71 -19.81
CA ASP A 80 -4.69 -2.44 -19.62
C ASP A 80 -4.57 -3.51 -18.52
N TRP A 81 -4.62 -3.05 -17.26
CA TRP A 81 -4.58 -3.90 -16.08
C TRP A 81 -5.98 -4.25 -15.60
N ASP A 82 -6.23 -5.52 -15.31
CA ASP A 82 -7.48 -5.94 -14.65
C ASP A 82 -7.60 -5.33 -13.24
N VAL A 83 -6.51 -5.34 -12.48
CA VAL A 83 -6.42 -4.81 -11.12
C VAL A 83 -5.00 -4.35 -10.81
N ILE A 84 -4.86 -3.19 -10.17
CA ILE A 84 -3.61 -2.76 -9.56
C ILE A 84 -3.77 -2.83 -8.04
N VAL A 85 -2.89 -3.59 -7.38
CA VAL A 85 -2.83 -3.70 -5.91
C VAL A 85 -1.63 -2.93 -5.41
N TYR A 86 -1.87 -1.94 -4.55
CA TYR A 86 -0.83 -1.23 -3.81
C TYR A 86 -0.73 -1.80 -2.40
N ASP A 87 0.37 -2.49 -2.10
CA ASP A 87 0.66 -3.00 -0.75
C ASP A 87 1.43 -1.92 0.04
N VAL A 88 0.69 -1.16 0.82
CA VAL A 88 1.18 0.06 1.47
C VAL A 88 1.39 -0.17 2.96
N LEU A 89 2.47 0.39 3.49
CA LEU A 89 2.78 0.38 4.92
C LEU A 89 1.64 0.94 5.77
N GLY A 90 1.39 0.30 6.91
CA GLY A 90 0.44 0.76 7.93
C GLY A 90 0.93 1.96 8.77
N ASP A 91 2.10 2.50 8.52
CA ASP A 91 2.62 3.68 9.20
C ASP A 91 2.13 4.97 8.52
N VAL A 92 1.08 5.55 9.10
CA VAL A 92 0.43 6.78 8.59
C VAL A 92 1.19 8.07 8.85
N VAL A 93 2.31 8.03 9.55
CA VAL A 93 3.15 9.22 9.80
C VAL A 93 3.85 9.65 8.53
N CYS A 94 4.12 8.72 7.62
CA CYS A 94 4.69 9.01 6.32
C CYS A 94 3.59 9.36 5.31
N GLY A 95 3.64 10.53 4.69
CA GLY A 95 2.70 10.94 3.63
C GLY A 95 2.65 10.00 2.41
N GLY A 96 3.56 9.01 2.32
CA GLY A 96 3.65 8.05 1.23
C GLY A 96 2.41 7.17 1.05
N PHE A 97 1.73 6.77 2.16
CA PHE A 97 0.51 5.95 2.06
C PHE A 97 -0.62 6.62 1.27
N SER A 98 -0.62 7.94 1.23
CA SER A 98 -1.66 8.71 0.55
C SER A 98 -1.37 8.99 -0.93
N VAL A 99 -0.17 8.69 -1.41
CA VAL A 99 0.24 9.01 -2.78
C VAL A 99 -0.68 8.43 -3.84
N PRO A 100 -0.98 7.11 -3.84
CA PRO A 100 -1.90 6.55 -4.83
C PRO A 100 -3.31 7.16 -4.76
N MET A 101 -3.78 7.53 -3.56
CA MET A 101 -5.10 8.15 -3.37
C MET A 101 -5.14 9.59 -3.91
N ARG A 102 -4.07 10.38 -3.70
CA ARG A 102 -4.00 11.78 -4.19
C ARG A 102 -4.02 11.88 -5.70
N HIS A 103 -3.39 10.93 -6.38
CA HIS A 103 -3.30 10.89 -7.84
C HIS A 103 -4.52 10.23 -8.49
N GLY A 104 -5.49 9.76 -7.70
CA GLY A 104 -6.73 9.17 -8.23
C GLY A 104 -6.58 7.73 -8.76
N TYR A 105 -5.48 7.07 -8.44
CA TYR A 105 -5.20 5.69 -8.87
C TYR A 105 -5.83 4.62 -7.97
N VAL A 106 -6.70 5.02 -7.03
CA VAL A 106 -7.31 4.10 -6.06
C VAL A 106 -8.82 4.17 -6.13
N ASP A 107 -9.45 3.01 -6.33
CA ASP A 107 -10.90 2.86 -6.25
C ASP A 107 -11.36 2.41 -4.87
N ARG A 108 -10.57 1.58 -4.20
CA ARG A 108 -10.89 1.02 -2.88
C ARG A 108 -9.64 0.86 -2.02
N VAL A 109 -9.80 1.13 -0.73
CA VAL A 109 -8.79 0.91 0.30
C VAL A 109 -9.32 -0.11 1.30
N TYR A 110 -8.60 -1.21 1.47
CA TYR A 110 -8.85 -2.20 2.50
C TYR A 110 -7.77 -2.07 3.58
N ILE A 111 -8.19 -2.00 4.85
CA ILE A 111 -7.27 -1.87 5.98
C ILE A 111 -7.10 -3.23 6.62
N VAL A 112 -5.88 -3.79 6.54
CA VAL A 112 -5.54 -5.06 7.18
C VAL A 112 -5.09 -4.80 8.61
N SER A 113 -5.65 -5.53 9.57
CA SER A 113 -5.37 -5.39 11.00
C SER A 113 -5.50 -6.73 11.73
N SER A 114 -4.83 -6.88 12.85
CA SER A 114 -5.19 -7.86 13.86
C SER A 114 -6.15 -7.24 14.89
N ALA A 115 -6.66 -8.05 15.82
CA ALA A 115 -7.60 -7.58 16.85
C ALA A 115 -6.92 -7.04 18.11
N ASP A 116 -5.60 -6.87 18.12
CA ASP A 116 -4.89 -6.27 19.26
C ASP A 116 -5.02 -4.74 19.28
N PHE A 117 -4.82 -4.16 20.47
CA PHE A 117 -5.02 -2.73 20.69
C PHE A 117 -4.16 -1.83 19.78
N MET A 118 -2.88 -2.17 19.58
CA MET A 118 -1.97 -1.34 18.76
C MET A 118 -2.34 -1.38 17.29
N SER A 119 -2.69 -2.56 16.77
CA SER A 119 -3.13 -2.73 15.39
C SER A 119 -4.45 -2.00 15.13
N LEU A 120 -5.42 -2.09 16.04
CA LEU A 120 -6.68 -1.36 15.94
C LEU A 120 -6.49 0.15 16.03
N TYR A 121 -5.57 0.62 16.89
CA TYR A 121 -5.22 2.03 16.97
C TYR A 121 -4.62 2.53 15.64
N ALA A 122 -3.69 1.78 15.05
CA ALA A 122 -3.12 2.09 13.74
C ALA A 122 -4.20 2.07 12.65
N ALA A 123 -5.04 1.04 12.61
CA ALA A 123 -6.13 0.90 11.65
C ALA A 123 -7.11 2.09 11.71
N ASN A 124 -7.46 2.57 12.91
CA ASN A 124 -8.29 3.76 13.09
C ASN A 124 -7.62 5.04 12.56
N ASN A 125 -6.31 5.17 12.70
CA ASN A 125 -5.57 6.32 12.17
C ASN A 125 -5.46 6.28 10.64
N ILE A 126 -5.23 5.09 10.07
CA ILE A 126 -5.28 4.87 8.62
C ILE A 126 -6.66 5.27 8.08
N LEU A 127 -7.73 4.80 8.71
CA LEU A 127 -9.10 5.13 8.29
C LEU A 127 -9.36 6.64 8.28
N LYS A 128 -8.92 7.37 9.30
CA LYS A 128 -9.03 8.84 9.31
C LYS A 128 -8.31 9.48 8.13
N GLY A 129 -7.14 8.93 7.76
CA GLY A 129 -6.42 9.34 6.56
C GLY A 129 -7.19 9.03 5.28
N VAL A 130 -7.72 7.83 5.14
CA VAL A 130 -8.53 7.42 3.99
C VAL A 130 -9.74 8.33 3.83
N VAL A 131 -10.51 8.56 4.90
CA VAL A 131 -11.67 9.47 4.89
C VAL A 131 -11.27 10.87 4.46
N ARG A 132 -10.15 11.40 4.97
CA ARG A 132 -9.65 12.74 4.60
C ARG A 132 -9.32 12.86 3.11
N TYR A 133 -8.81 11.78 2.48
CA TYR A 133 -8.44 11.77 1.06
C TYR A 133 -9.57 11.27 0.14
N SER A 134 -10.67 10.78 0.70
CA SER A 134 -11.81 10.25 -0.09
C SER A 134 -12.56 11.33 -0.86
N GLN A 135 -12.46 12.61 -0.45
CA GLN A 135 -13.17 13.73 -1.06
C GLN A 135 -14.64 13.37 -1.38
N GLU A 136 -15.00 13.32 -2.67
CA GLU A 136 -16.36 12.98 -3.13
C GLU A 136 -16.57 11.47 -3.35
N LYS A 137 -15.48 10.67 -3.40
CA LYS A 137 -15.54 9.22 -3.58
C LYS A 137 -15.33 8.52 -2.24
N ASN A 138 -16.24 7.62 -1.84
CA ASN A 138 -15.97 6.74 -0.71
C ASN A 138 -14.92 5.69 -1.10
N LEU A 139 -13.67 5.92 -0.71
CA LEU A 139 -12.55 5.01 -0.98
C LEU A 139 -12.50 3.83 0.00
N PHE A 140 -13.12 3.92 1.18
CA PHE A 140 -13.04 2.85 2.17
C PHE A 140 -13.81 1.60 1.73
N GLY A 141 -13.08 0.51 1.51
CA GLY A 141 -13.63 -0.79 1.11
C GLY A 141 -13.98 -1.71 2.28
N GLY A 142 -13.30 -1.53 3.42
CA GLY A 142 -13.53 -2.34 4.61
C GLY A 142 -12.26 -2.68 5.39
N PHE A 143 -12.45 -3.44 6.48
CA PHE A 143 -11.36 -4.04 7.25
C PHE A 143 -11.20 -5.52 6.88
N VAL A 144 -9.95 -5.97 6.85
CA VAL A 144 -9.56 -7.38 6.75
C VAL A 144 -8.82 -7.74 8.04
N PHE A 145 -9.45 -8.56 8.88
CA PHE A 145 -8.81 -9.00 10.12
C PHE A 145 -8.00 -10.26 9.88
N ASN A 146 -6.72 -10.20 10.20
CA ASN A 146 -5.75 -11.28 10.12
C ASN A 146 -5.29 -11.70 11.53
N HIS A 147 -4.69 -12.88 11.66
CA HIS A 147 -4.26 -13.43 12.96
C HIS A 147 -5.38 -13.52 14.00
N ILE A 148 -6.57 -13.94 13.59
CA ILE A 148 -7.69 -14.19 14.48
C ILE A 148 -7.65 -15.66 14.92
N HIS A 149 -7.42 -15.89 16.21
CA HIS A 149 -7.23 -17.23 16.77
C HIS A 149 -8.38 -17.70 17.66
N GLY A 150 -9.30 -16.80 18.02
CA GLY A 150 -10.39 -17.16 18.93
C GLY A 150 -11.60 -16.23 18.92
N GLY A 151 -12.66 -16.62 19.61
CA GLY A 151 -13.94 -15.90 19.62
C GLY A 151 -13.87 -14.53 20.29
N GLU A 152 -12.94 -14.30 21.23
CA GLU A 152 -12.77 -12.99 21.84
C GLU A 152 -12.21 -11.98 20.84
N GLU A 153 -11.23 -12.37 20.03
CA GLU A 153 -10.66 -11.53 18.95
C GLU A 153 -11.70 -11.21 17.89
N CYS A 154 -12.54 -12.19 17.52
CA CYS A 154 -13.67 -11.93 16.63
C CYS A 154 -14.61 -10.87 17.20
N ARG A 155 -14.99 -10.99 18.48
CA ARG A 155 -15.86 -10.01 19.15
C ARG A 155 -15.24 -8.61 19.19
N ILE A 156 -13.94 -8.51 19.48
CA ILE A 156 -13.22 -7.22 19.47
C ILE A 156 -13.25 -6.60 18.07
N ALA A 157 -12.99 -7.39 17.04
CA ALA A 157 -13.03 -6.93 15.64
C ALA A 157 -14.43 -6.44 15.23
N GLU A 158 -15.47 -7.18 15.60
CA GLU A 158 -16.88 -6.81 15.35
C GLU A 158 -17.27 -5.52 16.07
N GLU A 159 -16.92 -5.40 17.36
CA GLU A 159 -17.14 -4.17 18.15
C GLU A 159 -16.42 -2.97 17.57
N PHE A 160 -15.17 -3.14 17.12
CA PHE A 160 -14.41 -2.11 16.45
C PHE A 160 -15.11 -1.64 15.18
N CYS A 161 -15.52 -2.57 14.30
CA CYS A 161 -16.26 -2.26 13.08
C CYS A 161 -17.57 -1.52 13.36
N ALA A 162 -18.32 -1.93 14.36
CA ALA A 162 -19.58 -1.30 14.74
C ALA A 162 -19.40 0.16 15.20
N ARG A 163 -18.31 0.43 15.94
CA ARG A 163 -17.98 1.80 16.41
C ARG A 163 -17.51 2.71 15.27
N VAL A 164 -16.86 2.15 14.26
CA VAL A 164 -16.37 2.88 13.10
C VAL A 164 -17.53 3.28 12.19
N LYS A 165 -18.44 2.36 11.86
CA LYS A 165 -19.64 2.63 11.03
C LYS A 165 -20.47 3.80 11.57
N GLY A 166 -20.53 3.98 12.89
CA GLY A 166 -21.21 5.13 13.50
C GLY A 166 -20.52 6.48 13.30
N LYS A 167 -19.21 6.48 12.96
CA LYS A 167 -18.43 7.72 12.71
C LYS A 167 -18.36 8.10 11.23
N GLU A 168 -18.41 7.13 10.33
CA GLU A 168 -18.47 7.40 8.87
C GLU A 168 -19.81 8.00 8.45
N ALA A 169 -20.88 7.72 9.19
CA ALA A 169 -22.19 8.33 8.97
C ALA A 169 -22.31 9.79 9.49
N ALA A 170 -21.27 10.30 10.14
CA ALA A 170 -21.25 11.61 10.78
C ALA A 170 -20.28 12.63 10.12
N VAL A 171 -19.78 12.31 8.91
CA VAL A 171 -18.92 13.23 8.11
C VAL A 171 -19.62 13.66 6.84
#